data_d7181baf2999ea988f3c8f05ac8ced81
#
_entry.id   d7181baf2999ea988f3c8f05ac8ced81
#
_cell.length_a   1.000
_cell.length_b   1.000
_cell.length_c   1.000
_cell.angle_alpha   90.00
_cell.angle_beta   90.00
_cell.angle_gamma   90.00
#
_symmetry.space_group_name_H-M   'P 1'
#
loop_
_entity.id
_entity.type
_entity.pdbx_description
1 polymer ?
#
loop_
_entity_poly.entity_id
_entity_poly.type
_entity_poly.pdbx_seq_one_letter_code
_entity_poly.pdbx_strand_id
1 'polypeptide(L)'
;MKNFLLIDDHEIVRSGVKTVLLELFKPCEIFEASNEKEALEQFKARKYDLIIMDVQMPDTDSAGLLKNIKIKTPDAKVLVFSMSAENLYAKRFMKLGAMGFVTKNSGLSELIKAINLALNNRKYISEAFAEILAGEAGDEKSSNPFESLSSREFEIVSLIIHGKSLNEISDLLSIHSSTVSTHKSRLLEKLGVKNLPELLELARAFNLNFSV
;
A
#
# COMPACT_ATOMS: atom_id res chain seq x y z
N MET A 1 -3.95 17.69 -21.72
CA MET A 1 -2.88 17.80 -20.70
C MET A 1 -3.23 16.81 -19.61
N LYS A 2 -2.28 16.00 -19.15
CA LYS A 2 -2.53 14.99 -18.10
C LYS A 2 -2.22 15.57 -16.74
N ASN A 3 -3.02 15.22 -15.73
CA ASN A 3 -2.83 15.63 -14.35
C ASN A 3 -2.45 14.43 -13.49
N PHE A 4 -1.31 14.51 -12.82
CA PHE A 4 -0.82 13.48 -11.91
C PHE A 4 -0.82 13.99 -10.46
N LEU A 5 -1.16 13.12 -9.50
CA LEU A 5 -0.97 13.38 -8.08
C LEU A 5 0.02 12.38 -7.52
N LEU A 6 1.07 12.87 -6.87
CA LEU A 6 2.06 12.08 -6.15
C LEU A 6 1.81 12.22 -4.65
N ILE A 7 1.57 11.10 -3.97
CA ILE A 7 1.30 11.04 -2.53
C ILE A 7 2.40 10.18 -1.90
N ASP A 8 3.36 10.80 -1.24
CA ASP A 8 4.53 10.14 -0.63
C ASP A 8 5.16 11.11 0.37
N ASP A 9 5.56 10.69 1.54
CA ASP A 9 6.22 11.57 2.52
C ASP A 9 7.71 11.84 2.17
N HIS A 10 8.31 11.00 1.31
CA HIS A 10 9.70 11.13 0.88
C HIS A 10 9.85 12.08 -0.32
N GLU A 11 10.38 13.27 -0.10
CA GLU A 11 10.59 14.30 -1.14
C GLU A 11 11.45 13.81 -2.31
N ILE A 12 12.50 13.03 -2.03
CA ILE A 12 13.39 12.48 -3.06
C ILE A 12 12.63 11.55 -4.01
N VAL A 13 11.74 10.73 -3.47
CA VAL A 13 10.92 9.81 -4.28
C VAL A 13 9.97 10.61 -5.16
N ARG A 14 9.27 11.61 -4.60
CA ARG A 14 8.38 12.47 -5.39
C ARG A 14 9.13 13.17 -6.52
N SER A 15 10.31 13.75 -6.21
CA SER A 15 11.15 14.43 -7.21
C SER A 15 11.61 13.49 -8.33
N GLY A 16 11.99 12.25 -8.00
CA GLY A 16 12.36 11.24 -8.98
C GLY A 16 11.20 10.86 -9.89
N VAL A 17 10.04 10.53 -9.32
CA VAL A 17 8.83 10.17 -10.09
C VAL A 17 8.36 11.36 -10.94
N LYS A 18 8.39 12.58 -10.41
CA LYS A 18 8.08 13.82 -11.13
C LYS A 18 8.95 14.01 -12.37
N THR A 19 10.26 13.81 -12.26
CA THR A 19 11.18 13.90 -13.38
C THR A 19 10.77 12.92 -14.49
N VAL A 20 10.50 11.68 -14.15
CA VAL A 20 10.06 10.65 -15.10
C VAL A 20 8.76 11.02 -15.80
N LEU A 21 7.77 11.49 -15.03
CA LEU A 21 6.48 11.90 -15.60
C LEU A 21 6.62 13.10 -16.54
N LEU A 22 7.45 14.09 -16.18
CA LEU A 22 7.73 15.27 -17.02
C LEU A 22 8.47 14.91 -18.31
N GLU A 23 9.28 13.87 -18.32
CA GLU A 23 9.97 13.42 -19.54
C GLU A 23 9.04 12.65 -20.48
N LEU A 24 8.21 11.75 -19.94
CA LEU A 24 7.49 10.76 -20.74
C LEU A 24 6.07 11.17 -21.13
N PHE A 25 5.43 12.09 -20.38
CA PHE A 25 4.00 12.39 -20.54
C PHE A 25 3.68 13.84 -20.85
N LYS A 26 4.60 14.58 -21.48
CA LYS A 26 4.37 15.98 -21.91
C LYS A 26 3.22 16.09 -22.92
N PRO A 27 2.32 17.10 -22.77
CA PRO A 27 2.22 18.05 -21.68
C PRO A 27 1.49 17.46 -20.46
N CYS A 28 2.03 17.64 -19.25
CA CYS A 28 1.40 17.22 -18.02
C CYS A 28 1.62 18.22 -16.88
N GLU A 29 0.73 18.18 -15.89
CA GLU A 29 0.87 18.86 -14.60
C GLU A 29 1.00 17.83 -13.49
N ILE A 30 1.85 18.13 -12.50
CA ILE A 30 2.13 17.22 -11.40
C ILE A 30 1.88 17.96 -10.09
N PHE A 31 1.04 17.34 -9.27
CA PHE A 31 0.66 17.82 -7.95
C PHE A 31 1.24 16.87 -6.92
N GLU A 32 1.59 17.39 -5.77
CA GLU A 32 2.26 16.64 -4.72
C GLU A 32 1.49 16.75 -3.40
N ALA A 33 1.56 15.69 -2.60
CA ALA A 33 1.07 15.64 -1.24
C ALA A 33 2.03 14.79 -0.41
N SER A 34 2.37 15.26 0.79
CA SER A 34 3.30 14.57 1.70
C SER A 34 2.58 13.80 2.81
N ASN A 35 1.25 13.93 2.91
CA ASN A 35 0.41 13.31 3.95
C ASN A 35 -1.04 13.20 3.47
N GLU A 36 -1.86 12.50 4.28
CA GLU A 36 -3.27 12.28 3.98
C GLU A 36 -4.07 13.59 3.84
N LYS A 37 -3.82 14.56 4.72
CA LYS A 37 -4.56 15.84 4.69
C LYS A 37 -4.33 16.58 3.39
N GLU A 38 -3.06 16.73 2.98
CA GLU A 38 -2.71 17.36 1.69
C GLU A 38 -3.28 16.57 0.51
N ALA A 39 -3.20 15.22 0.54
CA ALA A 39 -3.77 14.37 -0.48
C ALA A 39 -5.27 14.61 -0.65
N LEU A 40 -6.03 14.69 0.45
CA LEU A 40 -7.46 14.95 0.43
C LEU A 40 -7.80 16.37 -0.05
N GLU A 41 -6.99 17.36 0.27
CA GLU A 41 -7.13 18.74 -0.24
C GLU A 41 -6.91 18.79 -1.75
N GLN A 42 -5.83 18.18 -2.24
CA GLN A 42 -5.54 18.07 -3.66
C GLN A 42 -6.66 17.34 -4.41
N PHE A 43 -7.14 16.23 -3.86
CA PHE A 43 -8.20 15.42 -4.47
C PHE A 43 -9.56 16.15 -4.55
N LYS A 44 -9.85 17.07 -3.61
CA LYS A 44 -11.04 17.92 -3.66
C LYS A 44 -10.94 19.00 -4.73
N ALA A 45 -9.74 19.49 -4.99
CA ALA A 45 -9.52 20.64 -5.86
C ALA A 45 -9.64 20.32 -7.36
N ARG A 46 -9.37 19.06 -7.78
CA ARG A 46 -9.30 18.69 -9.19
C ARG A 46 -9.40 17.19 -9.43
N LYS A 47 -9.56 16.83 -10.72
CA LYS A 47 -9.47 15.45 -11.20
C LYS A 47 -8.06 15.12 -11.66
N TYR A 48 -7.66 13.86 -11.47
CA TYR A 48 -6.36 13.35 -11.87
C TYR A 48 -6.50 12.19 -12.85
N ASP A 49 -5.62 12.13 -13.85
CA ASP A 49 -5.53 11.01 -14.77
C ASP A 49 -4.90 9.79 -14.11
N LEU A 50 -3.99 10.02 -13.15
CA LEU A 50 -3.38 8.98 -12.34
C LEU A 50 -2.93 9.56 -11.00
N ILE A 51 -3.16 8.82 -9.94
CA ILE A 51 -2.64 9.05 -8.59
C ILE A 51 -1.60 7.97 -8.32
N ILE A 52 -0.38 8.36 -7.96
CA ILE A 52 0.68 7.46 -7.51
C ILE A 52 0.82 7.66 -6.01
N MET A 53 0.61 6.60 -5.23
CA MET A 53 0.45 6.68 -3.79
C MET A 53 1.37 5.71 -3.07
N ASP A 54 2.16 6.21 -2.13
CA ASP A 54 2.80 5.37 -1.13
C ASP A 54 1.79 4.89 -0.09
N VAL A 55 2.01 3.70 0.42
CA VAL A 55 1.19 3.12 1.49
C VAL A 55 1.85 3.19 2.86
N GLN A 56 3.14 3.52 2.90
CA GLN A 56 3.92 3.69 4.14
C GLN A 56 4.18 5.18 4.40
N MET A 57 3.16 5.88 4.88
CA MET A 57 3.30 7.27 5.32
C MET A 57 2.96 7.38 6.81
N PRO A 58 3.73 8.18 7.59
CA PRO A 58 3.44 8.41 9.01
C PRO A 58 2.00 8.88 9.22
N ASP A 59 1.35 8.38 10.27
CA ASP A 59 0.01 8.78 10.71
C ASP A 59 -1.10 8.72 9.64
N THR A 60 -0.89 7.91 8.57
CA THR A 60 -1.83 7.79 7.45
C THR A 60 -2.42 6.38 7.38
N ASP A 61 -3.75 6.27 7.32
CA ASP A 61 -4.42 5.03 6.88
C ASP A 61 -4.53 5.02 5.35
N SER A 62 -3.47 4.56 4.68
CA SER A 62 -3.41 4.54 3.21
C SER A 62 -4.51 3.68 2.56
N ALA A 63 -4.96 2.60 3.23
CA ALA A 63 -6.10 1.81 2.75
C ALA A 63 -7.41 2.58 2.88
N GLY A 64 -7.61 3.28 3.99
CA GLY A 64 -8.74 4.18 4.18
C GLY A 64 -8.72 5.34 3.19
N LEU A 65 -7.57 5.93 2.92
CA LEU A 65 -7.41 6.98 1.92
C LEU A 65 -7.80 6.47 0.52
N LEU A 66 -7.27 5.31 0.08
CA LEU A 66 -7.65 4.71 -1.20
C LEU A 66 -9.16 4.44 -1.28
N LYS A 67 -9.74 3.88 -0.23
CA LYS A 67 -11.19 3.62 -0.15
C LYS A 67 -11.98 4.92 -0.27
N ASN A 68 -11.58 5.99 0.41
CA ASN A 68 -12.22 7.30 0.34
C ASN A 68 -12.14 7.89 -1.08
N ILE A 69 -10.98 7.77 -1.74
CA ILE A 69 -10.80 8.19 -3.14
C ILE A 69 -11.78 7.44 -4.03
N LYS A 70 -11.88 6.12 -3.89
CA LYS A 70 -12.74 5.26 -4.71
C LYS A 70 -14.23 5.47 -4.45
N ILE A 71 -14.63 5.75 -3.23
CA ILE A 71 -16.04 6.10 -2.91
C ILE A 71 -16.44 7.41 -3.60
N LYS A 72 -15.56 8.43 -3.57
CA LYS A 72 -15.84 9.74 -4.17
C LYS A 72 -15.70 9.75 -5.69
N THR A 73 -14.76 8.99 -6.22
CA THR A 73 -14.47 8.89 -7.65
C THR A 73 -14.15 7.44 -7.98
N PRO A 74 -15.17 6.60 -8.29
CA PRO A 74 -14.99 5.18 -8.58
C PRO A 74 -13.97 4.90 -9.70
N ASP A 75 -13.92 5.78 -10.69
CA ASP A 75 -13.02 5.65 -11.86
C ASP A 75 -11.61 6.23 -11.62
N ALA A 76 -11.31 6.76 -10.43
CA ALA A 76 -9.99 7.26 -10.12
C ALA A 76 -8.95 6.15 -10.27
N LYS A 77 -7.91 6.41 -11.05
CA LYS A 77 -6.79 5.49 -11.24
C LYS A 77 -5.77 5.73 -10.14
N VAL A 78 -5.58 4.74 -9.30
CA VAL A 78 -4.58 4.80 -8.21
C VAL A 78 -3.60 3.67 -8.39
N LEU A 79 -2.33 4.00 -8.55
CA LEU A 79 -1.19 3.09 -8.60
C LEU A 79 -0.45 3.18 -7.27
N VAL A 80 -0.28 2.05 -6.61
CA VAL A 80 0.53 1.99 -5.38
C VAL A 80 2.01 1.88 -5.77
N PHE A 81 2.85 2.70 -5.13
CA PHE A 81 4.31 2.69 -5.29
C PHE A 81 4.97 2.79 -3.92
N SER A 82 5.44 1.67 -3.37
CA SER A 82 5.85 1.58 -1.97
C SER A 82 7.06 0.67 -1.73
N MET A 83 7.76 0.88 -0.61
CA MET A 83 8.78 -0.05 -0.11
C MET A 83 8.19 -1.33 0.49
N SER A 84 6.88 -1.36 0.74
CA SER A 84 6.18 -2.52 1.31
C SER A 84 6.32 -3.75 0.43
N ALA A 85 6.38 -4.91 1.07
CA ALA A 85 6.47 -6.20 0.39
C ALA A 85 5.18 -6.47 -0.43
N GLU A 86 5.33 -6.71 -1.72
CA GLU A 86 4.22 -6.88 -2.67
C GLU A 86 3.31 -8.04 -2.27
N ASN A 87 3.88 -9.19 -1.89
CA ASN A 87 3.14 -10.38 -1.48
C ASN A 87 2.17 -10.14 -0.32
N LEU A 88 2.45 -9.15 0.53
CA LEU A 88 1.63 -8.83 1.69
C LEU A 88 0.57 -7.76 1.39
N TYR A 89 0.90 -6.79 0.57
CA TYR A 89 0.09 -5.59 0.40
C TYR A 89 -0.67 -5.55 -0.93
N ALA A 90 -0.12 -6.11 -2.02
CA ALA A 90 -0.70 -5.97 -3.35
C ALA A 90 -2.14 -6.46 -3.43
N LYS A 91 -2.41 -7.67 -2.92
CA LYS A 91 -3.76 -8.26 -2.94
C LYS A 91 -4.80 -7.37 -2.26
N ARG A 92 -4.44 -6.82 -1.09
CA ARG A 92 -5.30 -5.91 -0.32
C ARG A 92 -5.62 -4.64 -1.10
N PHE A 93 -4.59 -3.95 -1.62
CA PHE A 93 -4.78 -2.70 -2.34
C PHE A 93 -5.48 -2.91 -3.69
N MET A 94 -5.22 -4.03 -4.38
CA MET A 94 -5.93 -4.41 -5.61
C MET A 94 -7.42 -4.69 -5.36
N LYS A 95 -7.79 -5.30 -4.22
CA LYS A 95 -9.20 -5.48 -3.80
C LYS A 95 -9.87 -4.14 -3.48
N LEU A 96 -9.14 -3.17 -2.93
CA LEU A 96 -9.63 -1.81 -2.69
C LEU A 96 -9.74 -0.97 -3.98
N GLY A 97 -9.34 -1.53 -5.12
CA GLY A 97 -9.49 -0.92 -6.43
C GLY A 97 -8.24 -0.20 -6.95
N ALA A 98 -7.06 -0.48 -6.43
CA ALA A 98 -5.82 -0.02 -7.04
C ALA A 98 -5.66 -0.59 -8.45
N MET A 99 -4.99 0.17 -9.33
CA MET A 99 -4.66 -0.24 -10.69
C MET A 99 -3.41 -1.12 -10.76
N GLY A 100 -2.64 -1.19 -9.70
CA GLY A 100 -1.45 -2.01 -9.56
C GLY A 100 -0.71 -1.68 -8.27
N PHE A 101 0.25 -2.53 -7.96
CA PHE A 101 1.21 -2.35 -6.89
C PHE A 101 2.62 -2.49 -7.47
N VAL A 102 3.47 -1.51 -7.25
CA VAL A 102 4.86 -1.50 -7.71
C VAL A 102 5.75 -1.27 -6.48
N THR A 103 6.74 -2.11 -6.28
CA THR A 103 7.69 -1.87 -5.20
C THR A 103 8.70 -0.79 -5.59
N LYS A 104 9.09 0.08 -4.66
CA LYS A 104 10.12 1.10 -4.91
C LYS A 104 11.50 0.46 -5.21
N ASN A 105 11.68 -0.82 -4.88
CA ASN A 105 12.87 -1.60 -5.22
C ASN A 105 12.84 -2.16 -6.65
N SER A 106 11.69 -2.11 -7.34
CA SER A 106 11.60 -2.46 -8.75
C SER A 106 12.34 -1.42 -9.59
N GLY A 107 12.90 -1.83 -10.70
CA GLY A 107 13.54 -0.90 -11.62
C GLY A 107 12.54 0.13 -12.19
N LEU A 108 13.07 1.26 -12.65
CA LEU A 108 12.27 2.36 -13.24
C LEU A 108 11.38 1.87 -14.39
N SER A 109 11.83 0.88 -15.16
CA SER A 109 11.08 0.25 -16.25
C SER A 109 9.73 -0.32 -15.79
N GLU A 110 9.69 -0.95 -14.62
CA GLU A 110 8.45 -1.51 -14.08
C GLU A 110 7.47 -0.42 -13.64
N LEU A 111 7.95 0.67 -13.05
CA LEU A 111 7.12 1.82 -12.73
C LEU A 111 6.52 2.44 -14.00
N ILE A 112 7.33 2.65 -15.05
CA ILE A 112 6.87 3.20 -16.35
C ILE A 112 5.82 2.28 -16.99
N LYS A 113 6.05 0.97 -16.99
CA LYS A 113 5.11 -0.03 -17.48
C LYS A 113 3.78 0.03 -16.73
N ALA A 114 3.82 0.08 -15.40
CA ALA A 114 2.64 0.17 -14.56
C ALA A 114 1.84 1.48 -14.79
N ILE A 115 2.52 2.62 -14.92
CA ILE A 115 1.91 3.93 -15.25
C ILE A 115 1.18 3.84 -16.60
N ASN A 116 1.85 3.32 -17.63
CA ASN A 116 1.25 3.19 -18.97
C ASN A 116 0.01 2.28 -18.96
N LEU A 117 0.06 1.14 -18.26
CA LEU A 117 -1.08 0.25 -18.12
C LEU A 117 -2.23 0.94 -17.40
N ALA A 118 -1.97 1.59 -16.26
CA ALA A 118 -2.98 2.29 -15.48
C ALA A 118 -3.65 3.43 -16.27
N LEU A 119 -2.88 4.23 -17.00
CA LEU A 119 -3.42 5.29 -17.87
C LEU A 119 -4.37 4.71 -18.94
N ASN A 120 -4.09 3.51 -19.44
CA ASN A 120 -4.91 2.80 -20.43
C ASN A 120 -6.01 1.92 -19.80
N ASN A 121 -6.41 2.16 -18.55
CA ASN A 121 -7.42 1.40 -17.81
C ASN A 121 -7.09 -0.10 -17.66
N ARG A 122 -5.82 -0.47 -17.73
CA ARG A 122 -5.34 -1.84 -17.53
C ARG A 122 -4.65 -1.96 -16.18
N LYS A 123 -4.93 -3.04 -15.46
CA LYS A 123 -4.24 -3.33 -14.21
C LYS A 123 -2.80 -3.79 -14.49
N TYR A 124 -1.88 -3.29 -13.67
CA TYR A 124 -0.53 -3.81 -13.60
C TYR A 124 -0.47 -4.93 -12.56
N ILE A 125 0.08 -6.04 -12.95
CA ILE A 125 0.37 -7.20 -12.09
C ILE A 125 1.81 -7.59 -12.39
N SER A 126 2.67 -7.64 -11.37
CA SER A 126 4.04 -8.13 -11.51
C SER A 126 4.04 -9.63 -11.75
N GLU A 127 5.13 -10.16 -12.28
CA GLU A 127 5.28 -11.60 -12.50
C GLU A 127 5.21 -12.38 -11.18
N ALA A 128 5.89 -11.88 -10.14
CA ALA A 128 5.85 -12.46 -8.81
C ALA A 128 4.44 -12.47 -8.19
N PHE A 129 3.69 -11.39 -8.36
CA PHE A 129 2.31 -11.33 -7.85
C PHE A 129 1.35 -12.22 -8.66
N ALA A 130 1.58 -12.37 -9.96
CA ALA A 130 0.81 -13.29 -10.80
C ALA A 130 0.98 -14.76 -10.37
N GLU A 131 2.20 -15.16 -9.99
CA GLU A 131 2.48 -16.50 -9.44
C GLU A 131 1.73 -16.75 -8.12
N ILE A 132 1.68 -15.74 -7.23
CA ILE A 132 0.92 -15.83 -5.97
C ILE A 132 -0.57 -16.03 -6.26
N LEU A 133 -1.14 -15.25 -7.17
CA LEU A 133 -2.55 -15.36 -7.55
C LEU A 133 -2.87 -16.71 -8.20
N ALA A 134 -1.98 -17.25 -9.02
CA ALA A 134 -2.14 -18.57 -9.64
C ALA A 134 -2.11 -19.71 -8.60
N GLY A 135 -1.26 -19.61 -7.59
CA GLY A 135 -1.19 -20.57 -6.49
C GLY A 135 -2.45 -20.58 -5.59
N GLU A 136 -3.11 -19.43 -5.45
CA GLU A 136 -4.33 -19.30 -4.63
C GLU A 136 -5.62 -19.70 -5.37
N ALA A 137 -5.60 -19.85 -6.68
CA ALA A 137 -6.78 -20.17 -7.50
C ALA A 137 -7.40 -21.55 -7.18
N GLY A 138 -6.75 -22.37 -6.34
CA GLY A 138 -7.24 -23.67 -5.86
C GLY A 138 -7.96 -23.66 -4.51
N ASP A 139 -7.84 -22.62 -3.73
CA ASP A 139 -8.41 -22.54 -2.35
C ASP A 139 -9.56 -21.51 -2.28
N GLU A 140 -10.72 -21.88 -2.75
CA GLU A 140 -11.98 -21.21 -2.36
C GLU A 140 -12.32 -21.59 -0.91
N LYS A 141 -12.12 -20.69 0.03
CA LYS A 141 -12.86 -20.52 1.31
C LYS A 141 -11.94 -20.21 2.50
N SER A 142 -11.61 -18.94 2.65
CA SER A 142 -11.78 -18.25 3.95
C SER A 142 -11.43 -16.77 3.73
N SER A 143 -12.29 -15.87 4.19
CA SER A 143 -11.94 -14.46 4.24
C SER A 143 -10.70 -14.33 5.12
N ASN A 144 -9.59 -13.89 4.54
CA ASN A 144 -8.33 -13.71 5.27
C ASN A 144 -8.57 -12.68 6.40
N PRO A 145 -8.52 -13.08 7.70
CA PRO A 145 -8.82 -12.17 8.79
C PRO A 145 -7.91 -10.93 8.83
N PHE A 146 -6.71 -11.02 8.27
CA PHE A 146 -5.78 -9.90 8.18
C PHE A 146 -6.28 -8.78 7.24
N GLU A 147 -7.26 -9.05 6.38
CA GLU A 147 -7.91 -8.03 5.55
C GLU A 147 -8.74 -7.03 6.37
N SER A 148 -9.14 -7.39 7.58
CA SER A 148 -9.88 -6.52 8.51
C SER A 148 -9.01 -5.47 9.20
N LEU A 149 -7.68 -5.63 9.15
CA LEU A 149 -6.75 -4.73 9.80
C LEU A 149 -6.64 -3.41 9.03
N SER A 150 -6.48 -2.28 9.74
CA SER A 150 -6.05 -1.03 9.11
C SER A 150 -4.63 -1.17 8.55
N SER A 151 -4.19 -0.24 7.70
CA SER A 151 -2.82 -0.28 7.15
C SER A 151 -1.78 -0.30 8.27
N ARG A 152 -1.97 0.50 9.31
CA ARG A 152 -1.05 0.59 10.44
C ARG A 152 -1.04 -0.68 11.29
N GLU A 153 -2.19 -1.28 11.55
CA GLU A 153 -2.27 -2.56 12.25
C GLU A 153 -1.63 -3.69 11.43
N PHE A 154 -1.81 -3.69 10.12
CA PHE A 154 -1.22 -4.67 9.23
C PHE A 154 0.32 -4.52 9.16
N GLU A 155 0.82 -3.30 9.12
CA GLU A 155 2.26 -3.00 9.17
C GLU A 155 2.89 -3.48 10.48
N ILE A 156 2.25 -3.17 11.62
CA ILE A 156 2.71 -3.60 12.94
C ILE A 156 2.67 -5.13 13.05
N VAL A 157 1.60 -5.79 12.62
CA VAL A 157 1.53 -7.26 12.67
C VAL A 157 2.59 -7.90 11.78
N SER A 158 2.87 -7.34 10.60
CA SER A 158 3.95 -7.80 9.73
C SER A 158 5.29 -7.76 10.46
N LEU A 159 5.64 -6.64 11.09
CA LEU A 159 6.89 -6.49 11.83
C LEU A 159 6.97 -7.43 13.06
N ILE A 160 5.85 -7.63 13.76
CA ILE A 160 5.77 -8.59 14.90
C ILE A 160 6.07 -10.01 14.40
N ILE A 161 5.49 -10.43 13.29
CA ILE A 161 5.70 -11.76 12.71
C ILE A 161 7.15 -11.94 12.24
N HIS A 162 7.81 -10.88 11.77
CA HIS A 162 9.26 -10.86 11.47
C HIS A 162 10.14 -10.80 12.73
N GLY A 163 9.58 -10.99 13.91
CA GLY A 163 10.33 -11.06 15.17
C GLY A 163 10.81 -9.70 15.70
N LYS A 164 10.32 -8.58 15.18
CA LYS A 164 10.66 -7.26 15.69
C LYS A 164 10.05 -7.01 17.06
N SER A 165 10.84 -6.50 17.99
CA SER A 165 10.38 -6.03 19.29
C SER A 165 9.54 -4.76 19.17
N LEU A 166 8.73 -4.45 20.19
CA LEU A 166 7.92 -3.22 20.18
C LEU A 166 8.77 -1.94 20.09
N ASN A 167 10.00 -1.96 20.64
CA ASN A 167 10.90 -0.82 20.55
C ASN A 167 11.44 -0.67 19.12
N GLU A 168 11.90 -1.76 18.48
CA GLU A 168 12.31 -1.72 17.08
C GLU A 168 11.16 -1.26 16.15
N ILE A 169 9.94 -1.70 16.42
CA ILE A 169 8.76 -1.26 15.67
C ILE A 169 8.51 0.24 15.88
N SER A 170 8.64 0.71 17.12
CA SER A 170 8.53 2.14 17.47
C SER A 170 9.51 2.99 16.67
N ASP A 171 10.77 2.55 16.61
CA ASP A 171 11.84 3.25 15.89
C ASP A 171 11.62 3.20 14.37
N LEU A 172 11.33 2.01 13.82
CA LEU A 172 11.10 1.82 12.38
C LEU A 172 9.92 2.63 11.87
N LEU A 173 8.87 2.74 12.68
CA LEU A 173 7.64 3.42 12.29
C LEU A 173 7.57 4.88 12.77
N SER A 174 8.61 5.36 13.45
CA SER A 174 8.69 6.72 14.03
C SER A 174 7.48 7.10 14.89
N ILE A 175 6.97 6.16 15.70
CA ILE A 175 5.85 6.37 16.63
C ILE A 175 6.22 5.93 18.04
N HIS A 176 5.50 6.43 19.05
CA HIS A 176 5.74 6.03 20.43
C HIS A 176 5.43 4.54 20.69
N SER A 177 6.22 3.90 21.55
CA SER A 177 6.01 2.48 21.92
C SER A 177 4.63 2.22 22.55
N SER A 178 4.05 3.19 23.24
CA SER A 178 2.67 3.14 23.73
C SER A 178 1.65 3.07 22.60
N THR A 179 1.90 3.76 21.49
CA THR A 179 1.07 3.72 20.29
C THR A 179 1.16 2.34 19.62
N VAL A 180 2.38 1.78 19.51
CA VAL A 180 2.59 0.41 19.01
C VAL A 180 1.83 -0.61 19.88
N SER A 181 1.90 -0.48 21.20
CA SER A 181 1.20 -1.35 22.14
C SER A 181 -0.32 -1.27 21.97
N THR A 182 -0.85 -0.08 21.76
CA THR A 182 -2.29 0.13 21.51
C THR A 182 -2.74 -0.54 20.21
N HIS A 183 -1.97 -0.36 19.13
CA HIS A 183 -2.26 -1.03 17.86
C HIS A 183 -2.14 -2.56 18.00
N LYS A 184 -1.11 -3.06 18.70
CA LYS A 184 -0.95 -4.49 18.96
C LYS A 184 -2.18 -5.07 19.67
N SER A 185 -2.69 -4.42 20.71
CA SER A 185 -3.88 -4.89 21.41
C SER A 185 -5.09 -4.96 20.49
N ARG A 186 -5.32 -3.92 19.69
CA ARG A 186 -6.45 -3.85 18.75
C ARG A 186 -6.35 -4.89 17.64
N LEU A 187 -5.15 -5.11 17.08
CA LEU A 187 -4.97 -6.13 16.03
C LEU A 187 -5.18 -7.55 16.54
N LEU A 188 -4.71 -7.88 17.76
CA LEU A 188 -4.95 -9.18 18.36
C LEU A 188 -6.45 -9.42 18.60
N GLU A 189 -7.17 -8.43 19.10
CA GLU A 189 -8.63 -8.47 19.26
C GLU A 189 -9.34 -8.69 17.92
N LYS A 190 -9.00 -7.92 16.87
CA LYS A 190 -9.58 -8.06 15.53
C LYS A 190 -9.32 -9.41 14.89
N LEU A 191 -8.14 -9.98 15.13
CA LEU A 191 -7.75 -11.30 14.61
C LEU A 191 -8.29 -12.45 15.47
N GLY A 192 -8.87 -12.16 16.64
CA GLY A 192 -9.38 -13.18 17.57
C GLY A 192 -8.29 -14.04 18.21
N VAL A 193 -7.05 -13.51 18.31
CA VAL A 193 -5.91 -14.20 18.90
C VAL A 193 -5.44 -13.51 20.18
N LYS A 194 -4.92 -14.29 21.14
CA LYS A 194 -4.59 -13.81 22.49
C LYS A 194 -3.10 -13.53 22.69
N ASN A 195 -2.25 -14.15 21.92
CA ASN A 195 -0.79 -14.13 22.13
C ASN A 195 -0.03 -14.28 20.80
N LEU A 196 1.29 -14.10 20.86
CA LEU A 196 2.17 -14.21 19.70
C LEU A 196 2.17 -15.62 19.05
N PRO A 197 2.24 -16.74 19.79
CA PRO A 197 2.12 -18.07 19.21
C PRO A 197 0.86 -18.26 18.36
N GLU A 198 -0.31 -17.89 18.88
CA GLU A 198 -1.59 -17.97 18.14
C GLU A 198 -1.57 -17.07 16.89
N LEU A 199 -0.98 -15.87 16.99
CA LEU A 199 -0.81 -14.98 15.86
C LEU A 199 0.07 -15.61 14.76
N LEU A 200 1.17 -16.26 15.14
CA LEU A 200 2.07 -16.92 14.19
C LEU A 200 1.41 -18.14 13.53
N GLU A 201 0.62 -18.91 14.26
CA GLU A 201 -0.15 -20.01 13.69
C GLU A 201 -1.19 -19.50 12.68
N LEU A 202 -1.92 -18.44 13.03
CA LEU A 202 -2.88 -17.80 12.14
C LEU A 202 -2.19 -17.27 10.88
N ALA A 203 -1.03 -16.61 11.01
CA ALA A 203 -0.26 -16.10 9.90
C ALA A 203 0.18 -17.21 8.93
N ARG A 204 0.64 -18.36 9.47
CA ARG A 204 1.01 -19.54 8.67
C ARG A 204 -0.21 -20.12 7.94
N ALA A 205 -1.36 -20.24 8.61
CA ALA A 205 -2.58 -20.76 8.01
C ALA A 205 -3.08 -19.95 6.81
N PHE A 206 -2.77 -18.65 6.77
CA PHE A 206 -3.12 -17.75 5.67
C PHE A 206 -1.94 -17.42 4.75
N ASN A 207 -0.89 -18.26 4.73
CA ASN A 207 0.29 -18.12 3.87
C ASN A 207 0.95 -16.74 3.96
N LEU A 208 0.81 -16.05 5.09
CA LEU A 208 1.62 -14.87 5.39
C LEU A 208 3.03 -15.36 5.76
N ASN A 209 3.69 -16.01 4.79
CA ASN A 209 5.04 -16.52 4.94
C ASN A 209 6.02 -15.38 4.84
N PHE A 210 6.66 -15.11 5.93
CA PHE A 210 7.75 -14.18 6.06
C PHE A 210 9.04 -15.00 5.93
N SER A 211 9.49 -15.19 4.68
CA SER A 211 10.85 -15.70 4.43
C SER A 211 11.83 -14.66 4.96
N VAL A 212 12.69 -15.10 5.88
CA VAL A 212 13.88 -14.38 6.37
C VAL A 212 14.85 -14.15 5.23
#